data_da4aeece49f90dbb0c30cd10f5b8ea0f
#
_entry.id   da4aeece49f90dbb0c30cd10f5b8ea0f
#
_cell.length_a   1.000
_cell.length_b   1.000
_cell.length_c   1.000
_cell.angle_alpha   90.00
_cell.angle_beta   90.00
_cell.angle_gamma   90.00
#
_symmetry.space_group_name_H-M   'P 1'
#
loop_
_entity.id
_entity.type
_entity.pdbx_description
1 polymer ?
#
loop_
_entity_poly.entity_id
_entity_poly.type
_entity_poly.pdbx_seq_one_letter_code
_entity_poly.pdbx_strand_id
1 'polypeptide(L)' 'MRYTYKVRELSSDKPIEEMQAMSLKKLKAKLDHAKEYSVEYINKKGNFIVATIKGKERT' A
#
# COMPACT_ATOMS: atom_id res chain seq x y z
N MET A 1 -14.98 7.70 0.72
CA MET A 1 -14.72 6.78 -0.38
C MET A 1 -13.42 6.02 -0.14
N ARG A 2 -13.46 4.71 -0.30
CA ARG A 2 -12.28 3.87 -0.07
C ARG A 2 -11.71 3.40 -1.39
N TYR A 3 -10.39 3.30 -1.42
CA TYR A 3 -9.69 2.73 -2.55
C TYR A 3 -9.19 1.34 -2.20
N THR A 4 -9.18 0.45 -3.18
CA THR A 4 -8.63 -0.89 -3.01
C THR A 4 -7.17 -0.86 -3.45
N TYR A 5 -6.29 -1.26 -2.54
CA TYR A 5 -4.85 -1.31 -2.79
C TYR A 5 -4.41 -2.77 -2.81
N LYS A 6 -3.63 -3.14 -3.80
CA LYS A 6 -2.98 -4.44 -3.84
C LYS A 6 -1.58 -4.27 -3.30
N VAL A 7 -1.32 -4.85 -2.15
CA VAL A 7 -0.08 -4.65 -1.39
C VAL A 7 0.75 -5.92 -1.42
N ARG A 8 2.00 -5.78 -1.81
CA ARG A 8 2.95 -6.89 -1.83
C ARG A 8 4.17 -6.53 -1.00
N GLU A 9 4.55 -7.40 -0.08
CA GLU A 9 5.76 -7.23 0.71
C GLU A 9 6.97 -7.63 -0.12
N LEU A 10 7.91 -6.69 -0.31
CA LEU A 10 9.06 -6.91 -1.19
C LEU A 10 10.09 -7.88 -0.64
N SER A 11 10.19 -7.98 0.68
CA SER A 11 11.17 -8.85 1.33
C SER A 11 10.66 -10.26 1.61
N SER A 12 9.47 -10.59 1.13
CA SER A 12 8.80 -11.85 1.42
C SER A 12 8.19 -12.43 0.16
N ASP A 13 8.02 -13.75 0.15
CA ASP A 13 7.34 -14.45 -0.95
C ASP A 13 5.83 -14.55 -0.73
N LYS A 14 5.31 -13.76 0.17
CA LYS A 14 3.88 -13.76 0.47
C LYS A 14 3.07 -13.27 -0.73
N PRO A 15 1.86 -13.80 -0.94
CA PRO A 15 1.00 -13.34 -2.02
C PRO A 15 0.54 -11.91 -1.80
N ILE A 16 0.07 -11.30 -2.88
CA ILE A 16 -0.50 -9.96 -2.84
C ILE A 16 -1.77 -9.97 -1.98
N GLU A 17 -1.86 -9.01 -1.07
CA GLU A 17 -3.04 -8.82 -0.23
C GLU A 17 -3.81 -7.59 -0.69
N GLU A 18 -5.13 -7.71 -0.71
CA GLU A 18 -5.97 -6.56 -0.98
C GLU A 18 -6.31 -5.87 0.34
N MET A 19 -6.11 -4.55 0.36
CA MET A 19 -6.44 -3.73 1.52
C MET A 19 -7.22 -2.52 1.06
N GLN A 20 -8.16 -2.08 1.87
CA GLN A 20 -8.94 -0.89 1.58
C GLN A 20 -8.56 0.23 2.55
N ALA A 21 -8.40 1.43 2.00
CA ALA A 21 -8.08 2.59 2.80
C ALA A 21 -8.59 3.84 2.11
N MET A 22 -8.80 4.90 2.88
CA MET A 22 -9.29 6.16 2.35
C MET A 22 -8.19 6.94 1.62
N SER A 23 -6.93 6.67 1.93
CA SER A 23 -5.79 7.30 1.29
C SER A 23 -4.55 6.45 1.47
N LEU A 24 -3.51 6.77 0.70
CA LEU A 24 -2.23 6.08 0.81
C LEU A 24 -1.62 6.27 2.21
N LYS A 25 -1.79 7.45 2.78
CA LYS A 25 -1.32 7.73 4.14
C LYS A 25 -1.98 6.81 5.16
N LYS A 26 -3.27 6.59 5.02
CA LYS A 26 -4.00 5.67 5.90
C LYS A 26 -3.55 4.23 5.69
N LEU A 27 -3.26 3.86 4.46
CA LEU A 27 -2.74 2.53 4.15
C LEU A 27 -1.39 2.30 4.82
N LYS A 28 -0.48 3.27 4.74
CA LYS A 28 0.84 3.18 5.37
C LYS A 28 0.74 2.93 6.87
N ALA A 29 -0.26 3.51 7.52
CA ALA A 29 -0.45 3.34 8.96
C ALA A 29 -0.78 1.89 9.34
N LYS A 30 -1.25 1.10 8.39
CA LYS A 30 -1.57 -0.31 8.60
C LYS A 30 -0.39 -1.24 8.31
N LEU A 31 0.67 -0.71 7.73
CA LEU A 31 1.83 -1.50 7.31
C LEU A 31 2.97 -1.40 8.31
N ASP A 32 3.83 -2.43 8.30
CA ASP A 32 4.99 -2.47 9.16
C ASP A 32 6.05 -1.46 8.67
N HIS A 33 6.43 -0.52 9.53
CA HIS A 33 7.39 0.52 9.18
C HIS A 33 8.79 0.00 8.87
N ALA A 34 9.12 -1.21 9.32
CA ALA A 34 10.41 -1.81 9.06
C ALA A 34 10.51 -2.49 7.70
N LYS A 35 9.40 -2.54 6.95
CA LYS A 35 9.33 -3.27 5.69
C LYS A 35 8.93 -2.36 4.53
N GLU A 36 9.35 -2.77 3.35
CA GLU A 36 8.97 -2.07 2.12
C GLU A 36 7.89 -2.87 1.40
N TYR A 37 6.99 -2.15 0.76
CA TYR A 37 5.86 -2.75 0.06
C TYR A 37 5.70 -2.13 -1.32
N SER A 38 5.27 -2.95 -2.27
CA SER A 38 4.83 -2.48 -3.57
C SER A 38 3.31 -2.41 -3.54
N VAL A 39 2.77 -1.27 -3.89
CA VAL A 39 1.33 -1.01 -3.85
C VAL A 39 0.82 -0.66 -5.24
N GLU A 40 -0.23 -1.32 -5.65
CA GLU A 40 -0.90 -1.04 -6.92
C GLU A 40 -2.33 -0.58 -6.65
N TYR A 41 -2.75 0.48 -7.29
CA TYR A 41 -4.11 0.98 -7.11
C TYR A 41 -4.53 1.86 -8.29
N ILE A 42 -5.83 2.15 -8.34
CA ILE A 42 -6.38 3.07 -9.33
C ILE A 42 -6.79 4.33 -8.58
N ASN A 43 -6.27 5.49 -9.03
CA ASN A 43 -6.56 6.77 -8.40
C ASN A 43 -7.92 7.34 -8.81
N LYS A 44 -8.26 8.52 -8.30
CA LYS A 44 -9.53 9.19 -8.61
C LYS A 44 -9.74 9.41 -10.10
N LYS A 45 -8.67 9.60 -10.84
CA LYS A 45 -8.75 9.88 -12.28
C LYS A 45 -8.87 8.62 -13.12
N GLY A 46 -8.83 7.45 -12.47
CA GLY A 46 -8.87 6.18 -13.17
C GLY A 46 -7.53 5.70 -13.69
N ASN A 47 -6.44 6.31 -13.27
CA ASN A 47 -5.11 5.91 -13.68
C ASN A 47 -4.58 4.80 -12.76
N PHE A 48 -3.96 3.80 -13.38
CA PHE A 48 -3.31 2.73 -12.63
C PHE A 48 -1.96 3.22 -12.12
N ILE A 49 -1.76 3.14 -10.81
CA ILE A 49 -0.56 3.62 -10.14
C ILE A 49 0.15 2.45 -9.46
N VAL A 50 1.45 2.38 -9.65
CA VAL A 50 2.29 1.43 -8.93
C VAL A 50 3.32 2.24 -8.16
N ALA A 51 3.40 2.03 -6.86
CA ALA A 51 4.32 2.77 -6.00
C ALA A 51 4.99 1.84 -5.01
N THR A 52 6.25 2.12 -4.70
CA THR A 52 6.96 1.44 -3.62
C THR A 52 6.93 2.34 -2.40
N ILE A 53 6.41 1.83 -1.29
CA ILE A 53 6.28 2.59 -0.06
C ILE A 53 6.84 1.81 1.12
N LYS A 54 7.22 2.55 2.16
CA LYS A 54 7.52 1.96 3.46
C LYS A 54 6.32 2.19 4.36
N GLY A 55 6.12 1.31 5.31
CA GLY A 55 5.12 1.52 6.34
C GLY A 55 5.41 2.81 7.11
N LYS A 56 4.45 3.26 7.90
CA LYS A 56 4.58 4.51 8.66
C LYS A 56 5.76 4.45 9.62
N GLU A 57 6.67 5.40 9.50
CA GLU A 57 7.79 5.51 10.43
C GLU A 57 7.32 5.91 11.82
N ARG A 58 7.95 5.30 12.80
CA ARG A 58 7.79 5.74 14.17
C ARG A 58 8.84 6.78 14.48
N THR A 59 8.40 7.92 14.87
CA THR A 59 9.29 8.96 15.33
C THR A 59 9.20 9.09 16.84
#